data_eb604a6f9561ddfbd89705d4fb98fbf7
#
_entry.id   eb604a6f9561ddfbd89705d4fb98fbf7
#
_cell.length_a   1.000
_cell.length_b   1.000
_cell.length_c   1.000
_cell.angle_alpha   90.00
_cell.angle_beta   90.00
_cell.angle_gamma   90.00
#
_symmetry.space_group_name_H-M   'P 1'
#
loop_
_entity.id
_entity.type
_entity.pdbx_description
1 polymer ?
#
loop_
_entity_poly.entity_id
_entity_poly.type
_entity_poly.pdbx_seq_one_letter_code
_entity_poly.pdbx_strand_id
1 'polypeptide(L)'
;MLRPVAIRFLPASRPIPWRFVLLASYVGVNLALLRLKINLGPDVGVDWQLFRQLPTAVVAGTVYQIGHHDIWFVWSPVAAWLMAGAALLGYWAWAALHIASVLLLRKPLLIGLVLVSYAFWFDVAQGNTVTFVFVAGILAIGGSRGARLAYFALLVLMPRPLMLPLAVWLLWKDHSLWRPFAAIFVIHAALVLASGDIGSWVASMIQYDLAPGITVGPTAWVGRWWLLAGIPLAWLAWRGHIGWASLAVSPYVTPQYLLFLLWEMAPRAAPPIGGKR
;
A
#
# COMPACT_ATOMS: atom_id res chain seq x y z
N MET A 1 58.38 33.40 -16.22
CA MET A 1 57.54 32.76 -15.19
C MET A 1 56.09 33.02 -15.51
N LEU A 2 55.39 32.04 -16.11
CA LEU A 2 53.96 32.11 -16.43
C LEU A 2 53.17 31.65 -15.19
N ARG A 3 52.30 32.52 -14.65
CA ARG A 3 51.41 32.16 -13.55
C ARG A 3 50.33 31.21 -14.08
N PRO A 4 50.05 30.09 -13.38
CA PRO A 4 48.98 29.20 -13.79
C PRO A 4 47.61 29.90 -13.64
N VAL A 5 46.83 29.89 -14.72
CA VAL A 5 45.43 30.36 -14.73
C VAL A 5 44.62 29.35 -13.93
N ALA A 6 44.12 29.74 -12.76
CA ALA A 6 43.22 28.94 -11.99
C ALA A 6 41.87 28.85 -12.71
N ILE A 7 41.60 27.69 -13.30
CA ILE A 7 40.30 27.37 -13.85
C ILE A 7 39.33 27.30 -12.67
N ARG A 8 38.50 28.33 -12.46
CA ARG A 8 37.37 28.27 -11.54
C ARG A 8 36.36 27.28 -12.11
N PHE A 9 36.34 26.12 -11.53
CA PHE A 9 35.19 25.22 -11.76
C PHE A 9 33.91 25.95 -11.38
N LEU A 10 32.94 25.98 -12.29
CA LEU A 10 31.59 26.45 -12.03
C LEU A 10 31.09 25.71 -10.78
N PRO A 11 30.40 26.39 -9.85
CA PRO A 11 29.87 25.75 -8.68
C PRO A 11 28.97 24.60 -9.16
N ALA A 12 29.27 23.38 -8.69
CA ALA A 12 28.49 22.20 -8.99
C ALA A 12 27.01 22.55 -8.78
N SER A 13 26.21 22.43 -9.83
CA SER A 13 24.77 22.65 -9.79
C SER A 13 24.25 21.90 -8.58
N ARG A 14 23.60 22.60 -7.65
CA ARG A 14 23.02 21.96 -6.46
C ARG A 14 22.10 20.85 -6.98
N PRO A 15 22.27 19.60 -6.54
CA PRO A 15 21.41 18.52 -7.01
C PRO A 15 19.96 18.90 -6.73
N ILE A 16 19.12 18.81 -7.76
CA ILE A 16 17.68 19.06 -7.60
C ILE A 16 17.20 18.16 -6.45
N PRO A 17 16.58 18.72 -5.40
CA PRO A 17 16.12 17.91 -4.30
C PRO A 17 15.18 16.84 -4.84
N TRP A 18 15.54 15.57 -4.77
CA TRP A 18 14.77 14.44 -5.29
C TRP A 18 13.28 14.50 -4.85
N ARG A 19 12.99 15.08 -3.68
CA ARG A 19 11.63 15.34 -3.18
C ARG A 19 10.82 16.25 -4.11
N PHE A 20 11.48 17.19 -4.77
CA PHE A 20 10.84 18.09 -5.71
C PHE A 20 10.49 17.35 -7.01
N VAL A 21 11.41 16.52 -7.50
CA VAL A 21 11.17 15.65 -8.66
C VAL A 21 9.99 14.71 -8.39
N LEU A 22 9.96 14.12 -7.20
CA LEU A 22 8.92 13.20 -6.79
C LEU A 22 7.55 13.89 -6.69
N LEU A 23 7.51 15.07 -6.09
CA LEU A 23 6.29 15.87 -6.01
C LEU A 23 5.80 16.29 -7.40
N ALA A 24 6.70 16.75 -8.26
CA ALA A 24 6.36 17.14 -9.62
C ALA A 24 5.85 15.93 -10.44
N SER A 25 6.50 14.76 -10.29
CA SER A 25 6.05 13.52 -10.94
C SER A 25 4.68 13.08 -10.42
N TYR A 26 4.47 13.13 -9.10
CA TYR A 26 3.19 12.80 -8.49
C TYR A 26 2.07 13.71 -9.00
N VAL A 27 2.30 15.02 -9.00
CA VAL A 27 1.33 16.01 -9.50
C VAL A 27 1.08 15.79 -10.99
N GLY A 28 2.13 15.62 -11.79
CA GLY A 28 2.02 15.39 -13.25
C GLY A 28 1.20 14.15 -13.59
N VAL A 29 1.45 13.03 -12.91
CA VAL A 29 0.69 11.79 -13.11
C VAL A 29 -0.77 11.97 -12.70
N ASN A 30 -1.04 12.58 -11.54
CA ASN A 30 -2.41 12.81 -11.11
C ASN A 30 -3.16 13.75 -12.06
N LEU A 31 -2.53 14.81 -12.56
CA LEU A 31 -3.12 15.70 -13.58
C LEU A 31 -3.43 14.95 -14.88
N ALA A 32 -2.54 14.06 -15.32
CA ALA A 32 -2.80 13.23 -16.49
C ALA A 32 -3.99 12.28 -16.26
N LEU A 33 -4.10 11.70 -15.06
CA LEU A 33 -5.19 10.81 -14.69
C LEU A 33 -6.53 11.52 -14.48
N LEU A 34 -6.53 12.83 -14.20
CA LEU A 34 -7.77 13.63 -14.07
C LEU A 34 -8.64 13.64 -15.33
N ARG A 35 -8.10 13.23 -16.48
CA ARG A 35 -8.90 13.02 -17.70
C ARG A 35 -9.83 11.79 -17.60
N LEU A 36 -9.54 10.87 -16.69
CA LEU A 36 -10.35 9.69 -16.46
C LEU A 36 -11.50 10.05 -15.51
N LYS A 37 -12.72 9.74 -15.90
CA LYS A 37 -13.88 9.95 -15.03
C LYS A 37 -13.84 8.99 -13.86
N ILE A 38 -14.05 9.51 -12.66
CA ILE A 38 -14.27 8.70 -11.45
C ILE A 38 -15.76 8.77 -11.14
N ASN A 39 -16.41 7.62 -11.15
CA ASN A 39 -17.77 7.48 -10.68
C ASN A 39 -17.74 6.96 -9.25
N LEU A 40 -18.52 7.59 -8.38
CA LEU A 40 -18.70 7.16 -6.98
C LEU A 40 -20.08 6.57 -6.81
N GLY A 41 -20.16 5.43 -6.18
CA GLY A 41 -21.43 4.80 -5.87
C GLY A 41 -21.31 3.33 -5.49
N PRO A 42 -22.34 2.79 -4.82
CA PRO A 42 -22.33 1.40 -4.34
C PRO A 42 -22.30 0.35 -5.46
N ASP A 43 -22.62 0.73 -6.68
CA ASP A 43 -22.72 -0.19 -7.83
C ASP A 43 -21.56 -0.06 -8.81
N VAL A 44 -20.57 0.80 -8.51
CA VAL A 44 -19.47 1.12 -9.43
C VAL A 44 -18.17 0.39 -9.09
N GLY A 45 -17.86 0.28 -7.81
CA GLY A 45 -16.57 -0.23 -7.36
C GLY A 45 -16.50 -1.75 -7.38
N VAL A 46 -15.51 -2.31 -8.07
CA VAL A 46 -15.36 -3.76 -8.21
C VAL A 46 -15.08 -4.43 -6.87
N ASP A 47 -14.16 -3.86 -6.08
CA ASP A 47 -13.84 -4.39 -4.75
C ASP A 47 -15.03 -4.25 -3.79
N TRP A 48 -15.79 -3.13 -3.89
CA TRP A 48 -16.99 -2.95 -3.08
C TRP A 48 -18.08 -3.97 -3.42
N GLN A 49 -18.24 -4.32 -4.69
CA GLN A 49 -19.21 -5.36 -5.12
C GLN A 49 -18.85 -6.73 -4.53
N LEU A 50 -17.56 -7.05 -4.39
CA LEU A 50 -17.12 -8.23 -3.67
C LEU A 50 -17.47 -8.14 -2.18
N PHE A 51 -17.19 -7.01 -1.53
CA PHE A 51 -17.45 -6.85 -0.10
C PHE A 51 -18.92 -6.95 0.26
N ARG A 52 -19.81 -6.46 -0.61
CA ARG A 52 -21.27 -6.62 -0.43
C ARG A 52 -21.73 -8.07 -0.39
N GLN A 53 -21.00 -8.98 -1.01
CA GLN A 53 -21.32 -10.42 -1.01
C GLN A 53 -20.80 -11.13 0.25
N LEU A 54 -19.80 -10.57 0.93
CA LEU A 54 -19.14 -11.21 2.06
C LEU A 54 -20.07 -11.56 3.24
N PRO A 55 -21.03 -10.74 3.67
CA PRO A 55 -21.91 -11.11 4.77
C PRO A 55 -22.63 -12.43 4.55
N THR A 56 -23.17 -12.63 3.36
CA THR A 56 -23.86 -13.89 2.97
C THR A 56 -22.84 -15.01 2.77
N ALA A 57 -21.73 -14.75 2.09
CA ALA A 57 -20.71 -15.73 1.78
C ALA A 57 -20.00 -16.29 3.02
N VAL A 58 -19.77 -15.45 4.04
CA VAL A 58 -19.20 -15.87 5.32
C VAL A 58 -20.13 -16.83 6.05
N VAL A 59 -21.43 -16.52 6.10
CA VAL A 59 -22.41 -17.39 6.74
C VAL A 59 -22.56 -18.71 5.99
N ALA A 60 -22.47 -18.68 4.65
CA ALA A 60 -22.60 -19.87 3.81
C ALA A 60 -21.29 -20.68 3.67
N GLY A 61 -20.16 -20.20 4.17
CA GLY A 61 -18.86 -20.86 3.98
C GLY A 61 -18.34 -20.82 2.53
N THR A 62 -18.76 -19.82 1.73
CA THR A 62 -18.46 -19.71 0.29
C THR A 62 -17.60 -18.51 -0.07
N VAL A 63 -16.84 -17.97 0.89
CA VAL A 63 -16.05 -16.75 0.74
C VAL A 63 -15.13 -16.78 -0.48
N TYR A 64 -14.49 -17.90 -0.77
CA TYR A 64 -13.54 -18.04 -1.88
C TYR A 64 -14.20 -18.46 -3.20
N GLN A 65 -15.53 -18.45 -3.24
CA GLN A 65 -16.31 -18.70 -4.45
C GLN A 65 -16.93 -17.42 -5.00
N ILE A 66 -16.84 -16.31 -4.25
CA ILE A 66 -17.37 -15.03 -4.72
C ILE A 66 -16.36 -14.37 -5.67
N GLY A 67 -16.90 -13.77 -6.72
CA GLY A 67 -16.13 -13.03 -7.72
C GLY A 67 -16.96 -11.94 -8.38
N HIS A 68 -16.29 -10.98 -8.97
CA HIS A 68 -16.90 -9.93 -9.79
C HIS A 68 -15.91 -9.47 -10.85
N HIS A 69 -16.28 -9.54 -12.13
CA HIS A 69 -15.42 -9.16 -13.27
C HIS A 69 -13.99 -9.74 -13.20
N ASP A 70 -13.88 -11.06 -13.06
CA ASP A 70 -12.61 -11.80 -12.98
C ASP A 70 -11.71 -11.43 -11.75
N ILE A 71 -12.27 -10.69 -10.78
CA ILE A 71 -11.64 -10.42 -9.50
C ILE A 71 -12.30 -11.31 -8.44
N TRP A 72 -11.45 -12.02 -7.70
CA TRP A 72 -11.86 -12.96 -6.66
C TRP A 72 -11.40 -12.48 -5.29
N PHE A 73 -12.11 -12.89 -4.25
CA PHE A 73 -11.66 -12.63 -2.90
C PHE A 73 -10.46 -13.52 -2.56
N VAL A 74 -9.31 -12.88 -2.28
CA VAL A 74 -8.02 -13.58 -2.04
C VAL A 74 -7.39 -13.25 -0.69
N TRP A 75 -8.05 -12.45 0.12
CA TRP A 75 -7.53 -12.11 1.45
C TRP A 75 -7.81 -13.21 2.46
N SER A 76 -7.20 -13.12 3.65
CA SER A 76 -7.36 -14.14 4.67
C SER A 76 -8.83 -14.30 5.10
N PRO A 77 -9.21 -15.47 5.65
CA PRO A 77 -10.56 -15.68 6.21
C PRO A 77 -10.91 -14.65 7.27
N VAL A 78 -9.94 -14.24 8.10
CA VAL A 78 -10.13 -13.20 9.12
C VAL A 78 -10.44 -11.85 8.48
N ALA A 79 -9.78 -11.51 7.37
CA ALA A 79 -10.10 -10.31 6.60
C ALA A 79 -11.51 -10.37 6.01
N ALA A 80 -11.97 -11.53 5.55
CA ALA A 80 -13.33 -11.70 5.06
C ALA A 80 -14.38 -11.36 6.12
N TRP A 81 -14.18 -11.81 7.35
CA TRP A 81 -15.08 -11.50 8.46
C TRP A 81 -15.12 -10.01 8.79
N LEU A 82 -13.95 -9.37 8.83
CA LEU A 82 -13.85 -7.93 9.08
C LEU A 82 -14.50 -7.11 7.95
N MET A 83 -14.27 -7.51 6.71
CA MET A 83 -14.85 -6.83 5.55
C MET A 83 -16.35 -7.08 5.41
N ALA A 84 -16.86 -8.26 5.81
CA ALA A 84 -18.27 -8.51 5.93
C ALA A 84 -18.94 -7.53 6.91
N GLY A 85 -18.33 -7.32 8.09
CA GLY A 85 -18.81 -6.32 9.04
C GLY A 85 -18.77 -4.89 8.47
N ALA A 86 -17.69 -4.53 7.77
CA ALA A 86 -17.58 -3.22 7.13
C ALA A 86 -18.62 -3.02 6.02
N ALA A 87 -18.93 -4.05 5.24
CA ALA A 87 -19.95 -4.00 4.18
C ALA A 87 -21.35 -3.70 4.71
N LEU A 88 -21.67 -4.12 5.93
CA LEU A 88 -22.94 -3.81 6.60
C LEU A 88 -23.12 -2.31 6.90
N LEU A 89 -22.01 -1.54 6.99
CA LEU A 89 -22.08 -0.09 7.18
C LEU A 89 -22.52 0.65 5.92
N GLY A 90 -22.40 0.02 4.75
CA GLY A 90 -22.72 0.61 3.46
C GLY A 90 -21.59 1.42 2.84
N TYR A 91 -21.69 1.61 1.51
CA TYR A 91 -20.65 2.25 0.70
C TYR A 91 -20.28 3.67 1.18
N TRP A 92 -21.27 4.50 1.51
CA TRP A 92 -21.01 5.88 1.90
C TRP A 92 -20.31 6.00 3.26
N ALA A 93 -20.63 5.11 4.20
CA ALA A 93 -19.88 5.03 5.45
C ALA A 93 -18.44 4.57 5.21
N TRP A 94 -18.23 3.62 4.31
CA TRP A 94 -16.91 3.18 3.88
C TRP A 94 -16.10 4.31 3.23
N ALA A 95 -16.72 5.08 2.32
CA ALA A 95 -16.10 6.27 1.72
C ALA A 95 -15.73 7.32 2.77
N ALA A 96 -16.62 7.56 3.74
CA ALA A 96 -16.35 8.48 4.85
C ALA A 96 -15.18 8.00 5.73
N LEU A 97 -15.02 6.70 5.95
CA LEU A 97 -13.88 6.13 6.66
C LEU A 97 -12.55 6.38 5.93
N HIS A 98 -12.53 6.34 4.60
CA HIS A 98 -11.33 6.71 3.82
C HIS A 98 -10.93 8.17 4.10
N ILE A 99 -11.88 9.10 4.01
CA ILE A 99 -11.62 10.52 4.30
C ILE A 99 -11.16 10.69 5.74
N ALA A 100 -11.87 10.09 6.70
CA ALA A 100 -11.52 10.16 8.12
C ALA A 100 -10.11 9.62 8.39
N SER A 101 -9.72 8.52 7.73
CA SER A 101 -8.38 7.95 7.88
C SER A 101 -7.29 8.93 7.41
N VAL A 102 -7.51 9.62 6.28
CA VAL A 102 -6.57 10.62 5.75
C VAL A 102 -6.41 11.80 6.73
N LEU A 103 -7.47 12.20 7.42
CA LEU A 103 -7.39 13.28 8.42
C LEU A 103 -6.51 12.91 9.63
N LEU A 104 -6.31 11.62 9.91
CA LEU A 104 -5.37 11.16 10.94
C LEU A 104 -3.91 11.54 10.66
N LEU A 105 -3.56 11.86 9.43
CA LEU A 105 -2.20 12.29 9.04
C LEU A 105 -1.79 13.60 9.72
N ARG A 106 -2.73 14.45 10.14
CA ARG A 106 -2.49 15.72 10.86
C ARG A 106 -1.49 16.66 10.18
N LYS A 107 -1.31 16.53 8.87
CA LYS A 107 -0.39 17.33 8.05
C LYS A 107 -1.14 17.93 6.88
N PRO A 108 -1.47 19.24 6.94
CA PRO A 108 -2.35 19.87 5.95
C PRO A 108 -1.88 19.66 4.50
N LEU A 109 -0.58 19.81 4.23
CA LEU A 109 -0.04 19.60 2.90
C LEU A 109 -0.25 18.17 2.40
N LEU A 110 0.03 17.17 3.26
CA LEU A 110 -0.11 15.77 2.88
C LEU A 110 -1.57 15.38 2.72
N ILE A 111 -2.45 15.85 3.61
CA ILE A 111 -3.90 15.68 3.51
C ILE A 111 -4.39 16.28 2.19
N GLY A 112 -3.99 17.52 1.87
CA GLY A 112 -4.35 18.17 0.62
C GLY A 112 -3.89 17.39 -0.61
N LEU A 113 -2.64 16.93 -0.64
CA LEU A 113 -2.10 16.11 -1.74
C LEU A 113 -2.86 14.81 -1.94
N VAL A 114 -3.28 14.16 -0.86
CA VAL A 114 -4.08 12.93 -0.93
C VAL A 114 -5.48 13.25 -1.46
N LEU A 115 -6.17 14.22 -0.87
CA LEU A 115 -7.57 14.54 -1.23
C LEU A 115 -7.74 15.10 -2.64
N VAL A 116 -6.71 15.74 -3.20
CA VAL A 116 -6.76 16.22 -4.61
C VAL A 116 -6.26 15.15 -5.60
N SER A 117 -5.78 13.99 -5.12
CA SER A 117 -5.22 12.98 -6.01
C SER A 117 -6.30 12.11 -6.65
N TYR A 118 -6.12 11.81 -7.93
CA TYR A 118 -6.89 10.78 -8.61
C TYR A 118 -6.78 9.42 -7.90
N ALA A 119 -5.57 9.09 -7.42
CA ALA A 119 -5.27 7.83 -6.76
C ALA A 119 -6.17 7.56 -5.55
N PHE A 120 -6.40 8.58 -4.72
CA PHE A 120 -7.28 8.49 -3.56
C PHE A 120 -8.74 8.23 -3.97
N TRP A 121 -9.27 9.05 -4.87
CA TRP A 121 -10.66 8.92 -5.30
C TRP A 121 -10.92 7.64 -6.08
N PHE A 122 -9.91 7.15 -6.80
CA PHE A 122 -10.00 5.83 -7.44
C PHE A 122 -10.10 4.71 -6.39
N ASP A 123 -9.31 4.78 -5.31
CA ASP A 123 -9.40 3.83 -4.19
C ASP A 123 -10.78 3.85 -3.52
N VAL A 124 -11.31 5.05 -3.24
CA VAL A 124 -12.67 5.24 -2.70
C VAL A 124 -13.71 4.67 -3.65
N ALA A 125 -13.62 4.98 -4.96
CA ALA A 125 -14.58 4.51 -5.96
C ALA A 125 -14.60 2.99 -6.08
N GLN A 126 -13.43 2.35 -6.03
CA GLN A 126 -13.33 0.89 -6.05
C GLN A 126 -13.79 0.24 -4.74
N GLY A 127 -13.86 1.00 -3.65
CA GLY A 127 -14.13 0.46 -2.31
C GLY A 127 -12.96 -0.32 -1.72
N ASN A 128 -11.73 -0.08 -2.23
CA ASN A 128 -10.53 -0.81 -1.83
C ASN A 128 -10.04 -0.38 -0.44
N THR A 129 -8.90 -0.92 0.00
CA THR A 129 -8.31 -0.70 1.34
C THR A 129 -6.94 -0.04 1.29
N VAL A 130 -6.48 0.37 0.11
CA VAL A 130 -5.12 0.91 -0.11
C VAL A 130 -4.90 2.18 0.70
N THR A 131 -5.88 3.04 0.81
CA THR A 131 -5.80 4.27 1.62
C THR A 131 -5.50 3.97 3.09
N PHE A 132 -6.11 2.94 3.68
CA PHE A 132 -5.85 2.57 5.08
C PHE A 132 -4.42 2.06 5.26
N VAL A 133 -3.93 1.24 4.33
CA VAL A 133 -2.53 0.78 4.31
C VAL A 133 -1.57 1.95 4.16
N PHE A 134 -1.88 2.88 3.26
CA PHE A 134 -1.10 4.08 3.03
C PHE A 134 -0.99 4.95 4.29
N VAL A 135 -2.14 5.25 4.93
CA VAL A 135 -2.18 6.08 6.16
C VAL A 135 -1.44 5.39 7.31
N ALA A 136 -1.69 4.09 7.53
CA ALA A 136 -0.97 3.33 8.55
C ALA A 136 0.54 3.36 8.31
N GLY A 137 0.98 3.25 7.05
CA GLY A 137 2.39 3.35 6.66
C GLY A 137 3.00 4.72 6.98
N ILE A 138 2.35 5.83 6.62
CA ILE A 138 2.82 7.19 6.96
C ILE A 138 2.98 7.36 8.47
N LEU A 139 1.99 6.97 9.24
CA LEU A 139 2.03 7.09 10.69
C LEU A 139 3.07 6.15 11.32
N ALA A 140 3.27 4.97 10.75
CA ALA A 140 4.30 4.02 11.16
C ALA A 140 5.73 4.56 10.91
N ILE A 141 5.98 5.16 9.75
CA ILE A 141 7.24 5.85 9.41
C ILE A 141 7.47 7.01 10.38
N GLY A 142 6.41 7.75 10.73
CA GLY A 142 6.42 8.83 11.70
C GLY A 142 6.67 8.43 13.16
N GLY A 143 6.84 7.13 13.45
CA GLY A 143 7.21 6.62 14.77
C GLY A 143 6.06 6.17 15.66
N SER A 144 4.81 6.27 15.24
CA SER A 144 3.66 5.80 16.01
C SER A 144 3.70 4.28 16.19
N ARG A 145 3.86 3.81 17.45
CA ARG A 145 3.88 2.37 17.74
C ARG A 145 2.55 1.69 17.37
N GLY A 146 1.43 2.32 17.72
CA GLY A 146 0.11 1.80 17.36
C GLY A 146 -0.07 1.66 15.85
N ALA A 147 0.39 2.65 15.06
CA ALA A 147 0.32 2.59 13.61
C ALA A 147 1.24 1.50 13.03
N ARG A 148 2.41 1.24 13.61
CA ARG A 148 3.29 0.13 13.21
C ARG A 148 2.60 -1.22 13.42
N LEU A 149 1.92 -1.41 14.56
CA LEU A 149 1.16 -2.62 14.83
C LEU A 149 -0.05 -2.76 13.89
N ALA A 150 -0.78 -1.67 13.65
CA ALA A 150 -1.87 -1.64 12.69
C ALA A 150 -1.38 -1.98 11.27
N TYR A 151 -0.23 -1.46 10.86
CA TYR A 151 0.38 -1.79 9.59
C TYR A 151 0.72 -3.28 9.45
N PHE A 152 1.29 -3.89 10.50
CA PHE A 152 1.56 -5.33 10.53
C PHE A 152 0.28 -6.16 10.53
N ALA A 153 -0.76 -5.72 11.25
CA ALA A 153 -2.06 -6.38 11.20
C ALA A 153 -2.66 -6.35 9.78
N LEU A 154 -2.63 -5.18 9.12
CA LEU A 154 -3.08 -5.06 7.72
C LEU A 154 -2.26 -5.95 6.77
N LEU A 155 -0.93 -6.06 6.99
CA LEU A 155 -0.08 -6.93 6.18
C LEU A 155 -0.47 -8.41 6.26
N VAL A 156 -0.78 -8.91 7.45
CA VAL A 156 -1.17 -10.33 7.60
C VAL A 156 -2.61 -10.61 7.19
N LEU A 157 -3.51 -9.64 7.38
CA LEU A 157 -4.92 -9.75 6.97
C LEU A 157 -5.08 -9.70 5.46
N MET A 158 -4.36 -8.79 4.81
CA MET A 158 -4.48 -8.47 3.39
C MET A 158 -3.09 -8.44 2.76
N PRO A 159 -2.41 -9.60 2.67
CA PRO A 159 -1.02 -9.65 2.23
C PRO A 159 -0.88 -9.09 0.81
N ARG A 160 -0.07 -8.05 0.69
CA ARG A 160 0.26 -7.42 -0.60
C ARG A 160 1.77 -7.27 -0.69
N PRO A 161 2.41 -7.71 -1.77
CA PRO A 161 3.86 -7.60 -1.93
C PRO A 161 4.39 -6.18 -1.70
N LEU A 162 3.65 -5.17 -2.14
CA LEU A 162 4.01 -3.75 -1.97
C LEU A 162 4.14 -3.30 -0.50
N MET A 163 3.61 -4.05 0.46
CA MET A 163 3.73 -3.73 1.88
C MET A 163 5.04 -4.25 2.49
N LEU A 164 5.69 -5.22 1.87
CA LEU A 164 6.89 -5.87 2.41
C LEU A 164 8.07 -4.91 2.62
N PRO A 165 8.42 -3.98 1.69
CA PRO A 165 9.56 -3.10 1.89
C PRO A 165 9.46 -2.24 3.16
N LEU A 166 8.29 -1.69 3.46
CA LEU A 166 8.10 -0.93 4.69
C LEU A 166 8.12 -1.84 5.93
N ALA A 167 7.51 -3.01 5.87
CA ALA A 167 7.52 -3.97 6.98
C ALA A 167 8.95 -4.38 7.34
N VAL A 168 9.76 -4.75 6.35
CA VAL A 168 11.18 -5.10 6.53
C VAL A 168 11.95 -3.91 7.10
N TRP A 169 11.73 -2.71 6.55
CA TRP A 169 12.38 -1.50 7.05
C TRP A 169 12.05 -1.20 8.52
N LEU A 170 10.78 -1.34 8.93
CA LEU A 170 10.34 -1.15 10.31
C LEU A 170 11.00 -2.14 11.25
N LEU A 171 11.01 -3.44 10.89
CA LEU A 171 11.64 -4.49 11.69
C LEU A 171 13.16 -4.32 11.78
N TRP A 172 13.80 -3.85 10.71
CA TRP A 172 15.22 -3.54 10.69
C TRP A 172 15.57 -2.35 11.58
N LYS A 173 14.76 -1.30 11.55
CA LYS A 173 15.02 -0.07 12.31
C LYS A 173 14.68 -0.19 13.79
N ASP A 174 13.73 -1.04 14.13
CA ASP A 174 13.24 -1.20 15.51
C ASP A 174 13.04 -2.68 15.83
N HIS A 175 14.09 -3.29 16.35
CA HIS A 175 14.08 -4.71 16.73
C HIS A 175 13.04 -5.05 17.82
N SER A 176 12.56 -4.06 18.59
CA SER A 176 11.50 -4.28 19.59
C SER A 176 10.17 -4.68 18.95
N LEU A 177 10.00 -4.45 17.66
CA LEU A 177 8.80 -4.79 16.90
C LEU A 177 8.70 -6.27 16.52
N TRP A 178 9.79 -7.04 16.60
CA TRP A 178 9.77 -8.47 16.23
C TRP A 178 8.79 -9.29 17.05
N ARG A 179 8.79 -9.09 18.36
CA ARG A 179 7.88 -9.82 19.26
C ARG A 179 6.41 -9.50 18.97
N PRO A 180 5.96 -8.23 18.93
CA PRO A 180 4.57 -7.93 18.61
C PRO A 180 4.20 -8.33 17.19
N PHE A 181 5.10 -8.24 16.20
CA PHE A 181 4.85 -8.73 14.86
C PHE A 181 4.62 -10.26 14.85
N ALA A 182 5.51 -11.02 15.51
CA ALA A 182 5.36 -12.46 15.65
C ALA A 182 4.05 -12.82 16.35
N ALA A 183 3.66 -12.09 17.41
CA ALA A 183 2.39 -12.30 18.09
C ALA A 183 1.18 -12.06 17.16
N ILE A 184 1.18 -10.97 16.39
CA ILE A 184 0.13 -10.68 15.40
C ILE A 184 0.06 -11.83 14.38
N PHE A 185 1.19 -12.27 13.87
CA PHE A 185 1.26 -13.37 12.90
C PHE A 185 0.72 -14.68 13.47
N VAL A 186 1.13 -15.06 14.69
CA VAL A 186 0.68 -16.28 15.36
C VAL A 186 -0.81 -16.26 15.65
N ILE A 187 -1.32 -15.14 16.19
CA ILE A 187 -2.76 -14.97 16.44
C ILE A 187 -3.55 -15.09 15.13
N HIS A 188 -3.10 -14.39 14.08
CA HIS A 188 -3.74 -14.47 12.78
C HIS A 188 -3.71 -15.91 12.22
N ALA A 189 -2.56 -16.60 12.27
CA ALA A 189 -2.44 -17.96 11.82
C ALA A 189 -3.37 -18.91 12.60
N ALA A 190 -3.49 -18.74 13.92
CA ALA A 190 -4.41 -19.51 14.75
C ALA A 190 -5.88 -19.28 14.33
N LEU A 191 -6.27 -18.03 14.07
CA LEU A 191 -7.61 -17.70 13.62
C LEU A 191 -7.91 -18.26 12.22
N VAL A 192 -6.93 -18.22 11.31
CA VAL A 192 -7.05 -18.85 9.97
C VAL A 192 -7.21 -20.36 10.06
N LEU A 193 -6.42 -21.01 10.93
CA LEU A 193 -6.57 -22.45 11.18
C LEU A 193 -7.94 -22.78 11.79
N ALA A 194 -8.40 -21.98 12.74
CA ALA A 194 -9.68 -22.17 13.39
C ALA A 194 -10.88 -21.94 12.45
N SER A 195 -10.72 -21.15 11.39
CA SER A 195 -11.79 -20.93 10.39
C SER A 195 -12.07 -22.17 9.54
N GLY A 196 -11.11 -23.09 9.42
CA GLY A 196 -11.20 -24.25 8.52
C GLY A 196 -10.99 -23.92 7.03
N ASP A 197 -10.84 -22.67 6.66
CA ASP A 197 -10.82 -22.20 5.26
C ASP A 197 -9.42 -22.11 4.63
N ILE A 198 -8.39 -22.57 5.33
CA ILE A 198 -6.99 -22.42 4.88
C ILE A 198 -6.77 -23.01 3.49
N GLY A 199 -7.33 -24.17 3.21
CA GLY A 199 -7.20 -24.86 1.91
C GLY A 199 -7.82 -24.03 0.79
N SER A 200 -9.02 -23.55 0.98
CA SER A 200 -9.75 -22.71 0.01
C SER A 200 -9.05 -21.37 -0.20
N TRP A 201 -8.53 -20.78 0.88
CA TRP A 201 -7.75 -19.54 0.79
C TRP A 201 -6.46 -19.70 -0.02
N VAL A 202 -5.66 -20.73 0.28
CA VAL A 202 -4.43 -21.03 -0.46
C VAL A 202 -4.74 -21.33 -1.93
N ALA A 203 -5.78 -22.10 -2.21
CA ALA A 203 -6.21 -22.38 -3.58
C ALA A 203 -6.58 -21.10 -4.31
N SER A 204 -7.33 -20.19 -3.68
CA SER A 204 -7.71 -18.90 -4.28
C SER A 204 -6.49 -18.03 -4.62
N MET A 205 -5.48 -18.00 -3.73
CA MET A 205 -4.24 -17.26 -4.00
C MET A 205 -3.42 -17.84 -5.16
N ILE A 206 -3.39 -19.17 -5.30
CA ILE A 206 -2.67 -19.85 -6.40
C ILE A 206 -3.40 -19.62 -7.73
N GLN A 207 -4.73 -19.64 -7.72
CA GLN A 207 -5.55 -19.45 -8.91
C GLN A 207 -5.66 -17.98 -9.33
N TYR A 208 -5.36 -17.05 -8.42
CA TYR A 208 -5.43 -15.63 -8.71
C TYR A 208 -4.47 -15.27 -9.83
N ASP A 209 -5.03 -14.91 -10.98
CA ASP A 209 -4.23 -14.42 -12.10
C ASP A 209 -3.76 -12.98 -11.80
N LEU A 210 -2.46 -12.84 -11.65
CA LEU A 210 -1.82 -11.54 -11.45
C LEU A 210 -1.81 -10.67 -12.71
N ALA A 211 -2.25 -11.23 -13.82
CA ALA A 211 -2.34 -10.48 -15.05
C ALA A 211 -3.75 -9.94 -15.15
N PRO A 212 -4.19 -8.88 -15.11
CA PRO A 212 -4.45 -8.18 -16.32
C PRO A 212 -5.07 -6.85 -16.40
N GLY A 213 -5.32 -6.46 -17.54
CA GLY A 213 -6.27 -5.47 -18.10
C GLY A 213 -6.04 -4.01 -17.72
N ILE A 214 -5.77 -3.68 -16.47
CA ILE A 214 -5.63 -2.28 -16.00
C ILE A 214 -4.28 -2.06 -15.31
N THR A 215 -3.35 -2.99 -15.39
CA THR A 215 -2.10 -2.88 -14.65
C THR A 215 -0.96 -2.39 -15.54
N VAL A 216 -0.20 -1.41 -15.03
CA VAL A 216 1.05 -0.94 -15.63
C VAL A 216 2.28 -1.45 -14.87
N GLY A 217 2.08 -2.46 -14.02
CA GLY A 217 3.12 -3.01 -13.17
C GLY A 217 4.14 -3.88 -13.90
N PRO A 218 5.18 -4.34 -13.19
CA PRO A 218 6.24 -5.16 -13.78
C PRO A 218 5.74 -6.41 -14.49
N THR A 219 4.63 -7.01 -14.02
CA THR A 219 4.06 -8.21 -14.69
C THR A 219 3.55 -7.95 -16.09
N ALA A 220 3.10 -6.73 -16.39
CA ALA A 220 2.69 -6.36 -17.75
C ALA A 220 3.87 -6.41 -18.74
N TRP A 221 5.10 -6.24 -18.29
CA TRP A 221 6.31 -6.18 -19.09
C TRP A 221 7.06 -7.49 -19.14
N VAL A 222 7.18 -8.18 -18.00
CA VAL A 222 8.03 -9.37 -17.82
C VAL A 222 7.26 -10.61 -17.32
N GLY A 223 5.93 -10.54 -17.22
CA GLY A 223 5.09 -11.64 -16.78
C GLY A 223 5.51 -12.15 -15.39
N ARG A 224 5.51 -13.48 -15.24
CA ARG A 224 5.90 -14.14 -13.97
C ARG A 224 7.35 -13.94 -13.54
N TRP A 225 8.20 -13.40 -14.42
CA TRP A 225 9.60 -13.09 -14.12
C TRP A 225 9.78 -11.75 -13.38
N TRP A 226 8.67 -11.07 -13.02
CA TRP A 226 8.70 -9.80 -12.32
C TRP A 226 9.53 -9.83 -11.03
N LEU A 227 9.61 -10.96 -10.33
CA LEU A 227 10.44 -11.09 -9.13
C LEU A 227 11.93 -10.86 -9.41
N LEU A 228 12.42 -11.31 -10.57
CA LEU A 228 13.83 -11.12 -10.96
C LEU A 228 14.18 -9.65 -11.21
N ALA A 229 13.21 -8.85 -11.65
CA ALA A 229 13.38 -7.41 -11.86
C ALA A 229 12.94 -6.59 -10.62
N GLY A 230 11.80 -6.94 -10.04
CA GLY A 230 11.17 -6.21 -8.94
C GLY A 230 11.97 -6.26 -7.64
N ILE A 231 12.54 -7.41 -7.27
CA ILE A 231 13.32 -7.55 -6.03
C ILE A 231 14.61 -6.72 -6.05
N PRO A 232 15.46 -6.81 -7.08
CA PRO A 232 16.65 -5.94 -7.18
C PRO A 232 16.29 -4.45 -7.22
N LEU A 233 15.26 -4.05 -7.95
CA LEU A 233 14.81 -2.65 -8.01
C LEU A 233 14.29 -2.19 -6.65
N ALA A 234 13.51 -3.03 -5.96
CA ALA A 234 13.04 -2.73 -4.61
C ALA A 234 14.20 -2.59 -3.62
N TRP A 235 15.22 -3.43 -3.72
CA TRP A 235 16.41 -3.34 -2.88
C TRP A 235 17.23 -2.07 -3.14
N LEU A 236 17.40 -1.68 -4.39
CA LEU A 236 18.07 -0.44 -4.76
C LEU A 236 17.31 0.78 -4.24
N ALA A 237 16.01 0.82 -4.47
CA ALA A 237 15.15 1.91 -4.03
C ALA A 237 15.06 1.97 -2.50
N TRP A 238 14.99 0.83 -1.83
CA TRP A 238 14.83 0.74 -0.37
C TRP A 238 15.93 1.44 0.44
N ARG A 239 17.15 1.53 -0.09
CA ARG A 239 18.27 2.25 0.55
C ARG A 239 17.94 3.71 0.89
N GLY A 240 17.02 4.33 0.20
CA GLY A 240 16.60 5.71 0.43
C GLY A 240 15.11 5.98 0.22
N HIS A 241 14.39 5.08 -0.48
CA HIS A 241 13.07 5.37 -1.07
C HIS A 241 12.09 4.21 -0.91
N ILE A 242 11.46 4.13 0.26
CA ILE A 242 10.55 3.02 0.61
C ILE A 242 9.30 2.99 -0.29
N GLY A 243 8.77 4.15 -0.64
CA GLY A 243 7.60 4.24 -1.54
C GLY A 243 7.90 3.67 -2.93
N TRP A 244 9.07 4.02 -3.50
CA TRP A 244 9.53 3.44 -4.75
C TRP A 244 9.81 1.95 -4.65
N ALA A 245 10.42 1.50 -3.54
CA ALA A 245 10.67 0.09 -3.29
C ALA A 245 9.35 -0.71 -3.24
N SER A 246 8.32 -0.14 -2.61
CA SER A 246 6.99 -0.74 -2.54
C SER A 246 6.35 -0.91 -3.92
N LEU A 247 6.43 0.11 -4.78
CA LEU A 247 5.92 -0.01 -6.15
C LEU A 247 6.74 -1.00 -6.98
N ALA A 248 8.06 -1.03 -6.83
CA ALA A 248 8.94 -1.90 -7.60
C ALA A 248 8.71 -3.39 -7.29
N VAL A 249 8.39 -3.75 -6.03
CA VAL A 249 8.13 -5.13 -5.65
C VAL A 249 6.69 -5.56 -5.94
N SER A 250 5.80 -4.63 -6.28
CA SER A 250 4.42 -4.98 -6.61
C SER A 250 4.34 -5.66 -7.97
N PRO A 251 3.70 -6.83 -8.09
CA PRO A 251 3.52 -7.51 -9.37
C PRO A 251 2.70 -6.68 -10.35
N TYR A 252 1.77 -5.90 -9.85
CA TYR A 252 0.92 -5.00 -10.61
C TYR A 252 0.81 -3.64 -9.90
N VAL A 253 0.60 -2.59 -10.66
CA VAL A 253 0.40 -1.23 -10.14
C VAL A 253 -0.93 -0.70 -10.69
N THR A 254 -1.85 -0.44 -9.79
CA THR A 254 -3.11 0.24 -10.07
C THR A 254 -3.03 1.69 -9.63
N PRO A 255 -3.89 2.60 -10.13
CA PRO A 255 -3.78 4.03 -9.84
C PRO A 255 -3.68 4.38 -8.35
N GLN A 256 -4.42 3.68 -7.48
CA GLN A 256 -4.38 3.92 -6.03
C GLN A 256 -3.01 3.65 -5.40
N TYR A 257 -2.17 2.81 -6.00
CA TYR A 257 -0.83 2.53 -5.46
C TYR A 257 0.12 3.72 -5.57
N LEU A 258 -0.18 4.71 -6.40
CA LEU A 258 0.58 5.95 -6.48
C LEU A 258 0.59 6.72 -5.14
N LEU A 259 -0.38 6.48 -4.25
CA LEU A 259 -0.36 7.03 -2.89
C LEU A 259 0.94 6.68 -2.14
N PHE A 260 1.51 5.49 -2.38
CA PHE A 260 2.74 5.07 -1.70
C PHE A 260 3.96 5.94 -2.01
N LEU A 261 3.96 6.66 -3.13
CA LEU A 261 5.00 7.65 -3.40
C LEU A 261 5.04 8.77 -2.36
N LEU A 262 3.90 9.09 -1.75
CA LEU A 262 3.84 10.08 -0.68
C LEU A 262 4.48 9.62 0.63
N TRP A 263 4.81 8.32 0.80
CA TRP A 263 5.63 7.84 1.91
C TRP A 263 7.00 8.50 1.97
N GLU A 264 7.52 8.93 0.81
CA GLU A 264 8.77 9.65 0.74
C GLU A 264 8.73 11.04 1.40
N MET A 265 7.52 11.59 1.55
CA MET A 265 7.29 12.85 2.24
C MET A 265 7.05 12.69 3.75
N ALA A 266 6.92 11.44 4.23
CA ALA A 266 6.76 11.19 5.66
C ALA A 266 7.99 11.67 6.43
N PRO A 267 7.81 12.42 7.54
CA PRO A 267 8.93 12.74 8.42
C PRO A 267 9.39 11.43 9.05
N ARG A 268 10.61 11.07 8.78
CA ARG A 268 11.22 9.91 9.43
C ARG A 268 11.46 10.24 10.91
N ALA A 269 10.98 9.37 11.80
CA ALA A 269 11.32 9.50 13.21
C ALA A 269 12.85 9.50 13.34
N ALA A 270 13.39 10.45 14.13
CA ALA A 270 14.80 10.41 14.49
C ALA A 270 15.10 9.05 15.15
N PRO A 271 16.25 8.42 14.87
CA PRO A 271 16.64 7.21 15.56
C PRO A 271 16.64 7.50 17.08
N PRO A 272 16.22 6.55 17.92
CA PRO A 272 16.21 6.76 19.37
C PRO A 272 17.62 7.17 19.79
N ILE A 273 17.72 8.38 20.38
CA ILE A 273 18.98 8.89 20.95
C ILE A 273 19.31 7.97 22.13
N GLY A 274 20.27 7.08 21.98
CA GLY A 274 20.77 6.31 23.12
C GLY A 274 20.82 4.78 23.01
N GLY A 275 20.69 4.21 21.83
CA GLY A 275 21.06 2.80 21.63
C GLY A 275 22.60 2.68 21.62
N LYS A 276 23.24 2.46 22.80
CA LYS A 276 24.62 1.94 22.83
C LYS A 276 24.65 0.68 21.98
N ARG A 277 25.52 0.66 20.97
CA ARG A 277 25.88 -0.52 20.19
C ARG A 277 26.52 -1.56 21.06
#